data_35bab94ec5cc45302fb108e940e461b3
#
_entry.id   35bab94ec5cc45302fb108e940e461b3
#
_cell.length_a   1.000
_cell.length_b   1.000
_cell.length_c   1.000
_cell.angle_alpha   90.00
_cell.angle_beta   90.00
_cell.angle_gamma   90.00
#
_symmetry.space_group_name_H-M   'P 1'
#
loop_
_entity.id
_entity.type
_entity.pdbx_description
1 polymer ?
#
loop_
_entity_poly.entity_id
_entity_poly.type
_entity_poly.pdbx_seq_one_letter_code
_entity_poly.pdbx_strand_id
1 'polypeptide(L)'
;MRNKNSYTIRDMYKTYHKINKDVPYVRFKRILDECNKNILDIILNRSEVFKMPFGLGIICICKYKPKTFTDKSLSVDYKASAEYGKRIYHLNEHSDGYKYRLFWSKQNKTFPDMYKYSLNLVR
;
A
#
# COMPACT_ATOMS: atom_id res chain seq x y z
N MET A 1 7.71 16.57 7.78
CA MET A 1 6.54 16.99 8.59
C MET A 1 5.69 15.77 8.88
N ARG A 2 5.53 15.37 10.12
CA ARG A 2 4.74 14.18 10.47
C ARG A 2 3.25 14.52 10.30
N ASN A 3 2.57 13.79 9.44
CA ASN A 3 1.14 14.00 9.24
C ASN A 3 0.42 13.71 10.59
N LYS A 4 -0.23 14.71 11.17
CA LYS A 4 -0.86 14.62 12.50
C LYS A 4 -1.92 13.49 12.60
N ASN A 5 -2.33 12.95 11.46
CA ASN A 5 -3.38 11.92 11.35
C ASN A 5 -2.84 10.53 11.00
N SER A 6 -1.52 10.29 11.06
CA SER A 6 -0.98 8.96 10.81
C SER A 6 -0.89 8.14 12.09
N TYR A 7 -1.58 7.02 12.11
CA TYR A 7 -1.53 6.03 13.18
C TYR A 7 -0.26 5.18 13.03
N THR A 8 0.57 5.13 14.06
CA THR A 8 1.82 4.36 14.04
C THR A 8 1.67 3.02 14.74
N ILE A 9 2.61 2.09 14.50
CA ILE A 9 2.66 0.80 15.21
C ILE A 9 2.73 1.00 16.73
N ARG A 10 3.41 2.07 17.19
CA ARG A 10 3.46 2.40 18.62
C ARG A 10 2.11 2.83 19.18
N ASP A 11 1.31 3.52 18.40
CA ASP A 11 -0.03 3.94 18.82
C ASP A 11 -0.98 2.73 18.87
N MET A 12 -0.85 1.82 17.93
CA MET A 12 -1.55 0.53 17.95
C MET A 12 -1.15 -0.28 19.20
N TYR A 13 0.14 -0.35 19.51
CA TYR A 13 0.62 -1.05 20.70
C TYR A 13 0.08 -0.43 21.99
N LYS A 14 0.05 0.89 22.12
CA LYS A 14 -0.52 1.55 23.30
C LYS A 14 -1.98 1.15 23.53
N THR A 15 -2.75 1.06 22.47
CA THR A 15 -4.16 0.63 22.55
C THR A 15 -4.26 -0.86 22.93
N TYR A 16 -3.47 -1.70 22.31
CA TYR A 16 -3.42 -3.14 22.58
C TYR A 16 -2.96 -3.46 24.01
N HIS A 17 -1.92 -2.77 24.48
CA HIS A 17 -1.32 -2.99 25.80
C HIS A 17 -2.22 -2.59 26.96
N LYS A 18 -3.23 -1.75 26.74
CA LYS A 18 -4.24 -1.43 27.77
C LYS A 18 -5.01 -2.68 28.21
N ILE A 19 -5.22 -3.61 27.29
CA ILE A 19 -5.97 -4.85 27.54
C ILE A 19 -5.02 -6.02 27.81
N ASN A 20 -3.90 -6.09 27.08
CA ASN A 20 -2.96 -7.21 27.11
C ASN A 20 -1.61 -6.76 27.67
N LYS A 21 -1.55 -6.58 28.99
CA LYS A 21 -0.36 -6.02 29.68
C LYS A 21 0.88 -6.94 29.64
N ASP A 22 0.67 -8.24 29.43
CA ASP A 22 1.74 -9.25 29.47
C ASP A 22 2.57 -9.34 28.19
N VAL A 23 2.17 -8.63 27.13
CA VAL A 23 2.85 -8.68 25.84
C VAL A 23 3.78 -7.48 25.68
N PRO A 24 5.11 -7.68 25.65
CA PRO A 24 6.04 -6.60 25.43
C PRO A 24 6.00 -6.09 23.98
N TYR A 25 6.38 -4.83 23.77
CA TYR A 25 6.35 -4.17 22.45
C TYR A 25 7.14 -4.94 21.37
N VAL A 26 8.29 -5.50 21.73
CA VAL A 26 9.14 -6.26 20.80
C VAL A 26 8.40 -7.47 20.24
N ARG A 27 7.69 -8.20 21.11
CA ARG A 27 6.88 -9.37 20.70
C ARG A 27 5.69 -8.95 19.83
N PHE A 28 4.99 -7.90 20.22
CA PHE A 28 3.88 -7.34 19.45
C PHE A 28 4.33 -6.92 18.04
N LYS A 29 5.43 -6.16 17.95
CA LYS A 29 6.00 -5.72 16.67
C LYS A 29 6.40 -6.90 15.78
N ARG A 30 7.05 -7.92 16.35
CA ARG A 30 7.45 -9.12 15.59
C ARG A 30 6.27 -9.86 15.01
N ILE A 31 5.18 -10.03 15.77
CA ILE A 31 3.96 -10.67 15.29
C ILE A 31 3.35 -9.87 14.13
N LEU A 32 3.28 -8.54 14.25
CA LEU A 32 2.80 -7.66 13.19
C LEU A 32 3.65 -7.75 11.93
N ASP A 33 4.96 -7.73 12.06
CA ASP A 33 5.90 -7.83 10.93
C ASP A 33 5.72 -9.17 10.19
N GLU A 34 5.55 -10.28 10.90
CA GLU A 34 5.27 -11.60 10.30
C GLU A 34 3.89 -11.65 9.62
N CYS A 35 2.86 -11.09 10.23
CA CYS A 35 1.54 -10.96 9.60
C CYS A 35 1.62 -10.15 8.31
N ASN A 36 2.30 -9.01 8.32
CA ASN A 36 2.46 -8.17 7.14
C ASN A 36 3.22 -8.86 6.03
N LYS A 37 4.28 -9.61 6.35
CA LYS A 37 5.02 -10.42 5.36
C LYS A 37 4.12 -11.46 4.70
N ASN A 38 3.33 -12.17 5.49
CA ASN A 38 2.40 -13.18 4.96
C ASN A 38 1.33 -12.56 4.06
N ILE A 39 0.79 -11.40 4.43
CA ILE A 39 -0.17 -10.66 3.60
C ILE A 39 0.48 -10.24 2.28
N LEU A 40 1.69 -9.70 2.34
CA LEU A 40 2.43 -9.30 1.14
C LEU A 40 2.78 -10.50 0.25
N ASP A 41 3.12 -11.65 0.82
CA ASP A 41 3.35 -12.88 0.06
C ASP A 41 2.11 -13.32 -0.72
N ILE A 42 0.95 -13.30 -0.08
CA ILE A 42 -0.33 -13.62 -0.73
C ILE A 42 -0.60 -12.68 -1.91
N ILE A 43 -0.43 -11.39 -1.69
CA ILE A 43 -0.80 -10.37 -2.68
C ILE A 43 0.23 -10.27 -3.80
N LEU A 44 1.52 -10.28 -3.49
CA LEU A 44 2.60 -10.02 -4.46
C LEU A 44 3.08 -11.29 -5.15
N ASN A 45 3.36 -12.34 -4.40
CA ASN A 45 3.96 -13.55 -4.95
C ASN A 45 2.93 -14.52 -5.51
N ARG A 46 1.79 -14.67 -4.83
CA ARG A 46 0.71 -15.55 -5.29
C ARG A 46 -0.29 -14.84 -6.18
N SER A 47 -0.26 -13.50 -6.25
CA SER A 47 -1.24 -12.67 -6.98
C SER A 47 -2.69 -12.94 -6.57
N GLU A 48 -2.88 -13.28 -5.31
CA GLU A 48 -4.19 -13.58 -4.73
C GLU A 48 -4.78 -12.36 -4.04
N VAL A 49 -6.07 -12.40 -3.84
CA VAL A 49 -6.82 -11.38 -3.11
C VAL A 49 -6.77 -11.68 -1.61
N PHE A 50 -6.34 -10.72 -0.81
CA PHE A 50 -6.37 -10.83 0.64
C PHE A 50 -7.68 -10.29 1.20
N LYS A 51 -8.50 -11.17 1.76
CA LYS A 51 -9.73 -10.81 2.45
C LYS A 51 -9.42 -10.46 3.90
N MET A 52 -9.61 -9.19 4.25
CA MET A 52 -9.36 -8.73 5.62
C MET A 52 -10.42 -9.27 6.59
N PRO A 53 -10.03 -9.57 7.84
CA PRO A 53 -10.96 -9.99 8.87
C PRO A 53 -11.92 -8.85 9.25
N PHE A 54 -12.93 -9.18 10.04
CA PHE A 54 -13.92 -8.23 10.59
C PHE A 54 -14.66 -7.39 9.55
N GLY A 55 -14.78 -7.88 8.33
CA GLY A 55 -15.50 -7.16 7.29
C GLY A 55 -14.83 -5.88 6.80
N LEU A 56 -13.54 -5.73 7.00
CA LEU A 56 -12.79 -4.52 6.58
C LEU A 56 -12.57 -4.42 5.06
N GLY A 57 -12.96 -5.43 4.31
CA GLY A 57 -12.84 -5.42 2.86
C GLY A 57 -11.74 -6.33 2.33
N ILE A 58 -11.25 -5.98 1.16
CA ILE A 58 -10.33 -6.80 0.38
C ILE A 58 -9.15 -5.94 -0.06
N ILE A 59 -7.94 -6.47 0.10
CA ILE A 59 -6.72 -5.86 -0.44
C ILE A 59 -6.24 -6.71 -1.62
N CYS A 60 -5.96 -6.07 -2.73
CA CYS A 60 -5.43 -6.72 -3.93
C CYS A 60 -4.56 -5.76 -4.75
N ILE A 61 -3.88 -6.30 -5.75
CA ILE A 61 -3.21 -5.50 -6.77
C ILE A 61 -4.13 -5.39 -7.97
N CYS A 62 -4.43 -4.15 -8.36
CA CYS A 62 -5.16 -3.87 -9.58
C CYS A 62 -4.19 -3.50 -10.70
N LYS A 63 -4.36 -4.17 -11.83
CA LYS A 63 -3.69 -3.87 -13.10
C LYS A 63 -4.62 -3.02 -13.95
N TYR A 64 -4.15 -1.88 -14.42
CA TYR A 64 -4.95 -1.04 -15.32
C TYR A 64 -4.09 -0.43 -16.42
N LYS A 65 -4.69 -0.23 -17.57
CA LYS A 65 -4.07 0.45 -18.69
C LYS A 65 -4.57 1.90 -18.71
N PRO A 66 -3.68 2.91 -18.60
CA PRO A 66 -4.10 4.31 -18.72
C PRO A 66 -4.72 4.57 -20.08
N LYS A 67 -5.83 5.29 -20.12
CA LYS A 67 -6.54 5.61 -21.38
C LYS A 67 -5.73 6.54 -22.29
N THR A 68 -4.88 7.38 -21.71
CA THR A 68 -4.04 8.33 -22.44
C THR A 68 -2.64 8.36 -21.80
N PHE A 69 -1.63 8.16 -22.63
CA PHE A 69 -0.24 8.45 -22.27
C PHE A 69 0.01 9.93 -22.53
N THR A 70 -0.42 10.78 -21.62
CA THR A 70 -0.03 12.19 -21.65
C THR A 70 1.26 12.37 -20.85
N ASP A 71 2.06 13.36 -21.22
CA ASP A 71 3.31 13.74 -20.52
C ASP A 71 3.09 13.94 -19.01
N LYS A 72 1.86 14.27 -18.61
CA LYS A 72 1.45 14.43 -17.20
C LYS A 72 1.26 13.10 -16.46
N SER A 73 1.09 11.99 -17.17
CA SER A 73 0.81 10.68 -16.57
C SER A 73 2.05 9.79 -16.39
N LEU A 74 3.14 10.15 -17.05
CA LEU A 74 4.39 9.41 -16.99
C LEU A 74 5.38 10.11 -16.07
N SER A 75 6.13 9.34 -15.29
CA SER A 75 7.24 9.87 -14.49
C SER A 75 8.45 10.15 -15.38
N VAL A 76 9.14 11.26 -15.10
CA VAL A 76 10.35 11.62 -15.83
C VAL A 76 11.51 10.73 -15.37
N ASP A 77 12.23 10.17 -16.31
CA ASP A 77 13.52 9.54 -16.07
C ASP A 77 14.61 10.63 -16.05
N TYR A 78 14.95 11.09 -14.87
CA TYR A 78 15.93 12.15 -14.69
C TYR A 78 17.34 11.75 -15.15
N LYS A 79 17.71 10.47 -14.98
CA LYS A 79 19.02 9.96 -15.37
C LYS A 79 19.17 9.96 -16.90
N ALA A 80 18.24 9.33 -17.58
CA ALA A 80 18.23 9.31 -19.04
C ALA A 80 18.04 10.71 -19.63
N SER A 81 17.24 11.57 -19.00
CA SER A 81 17.05 12.96 -19.45
C SER A 81 18.34 13.78 -19.38
N ALA A 82 19.15 13.59 -18.34
CA ALA A 82 20.44 14.25 -18.21
C ALA A 82 21.45 13.75 -19.25
N GLU A 83 21.46 12.46 -19.54
CA GLU A 83 22.36 11.83 -20.51
C GLU A 83 22.06 12.27 -21.95
N TYR A 84 20.78 12.35 -22.31
CA TYR A 84 20.36 12.66 -23.68
C TYR A 84 20.02 14.14 -23.92
N GLY A 85 20.12 15.00 -22.91
CA GLY A 85 19.86 16.45 -23.03
C GLY A 85 18.39 16.80 -23.36
N LYS A 86 17.45 15.87 -23.23
CA LYS A 86 16.01 16.06 -23.47
C LYS A 86 15.18 15.32 -22.43
N ARG A 87 13.96 15.78 -22.21
CA ARG A 87 13.05 15.13 -21.25
C ARG A 87 12.64 13.76 -21.75
N ILE A 88 13.04 12.72 -21.02
CA ILE A 88 12.70 11.32 -21.27
C ILE A 88 11.76 10.85 -20.16
N TYR A 89 10.75 10.08 -20.52
CA TYR A 89 9.76 9.53 -19.60
C TYR A 89 9.96 8.02 -19.46
N HIS A 90 9.66 7.50 -18.26
CA HIS A 90 9.61 6.06 -18.05
C HIS A 90 8.46 5.46 -18.86
N LEU A 91 8.80 4.81 -19.95
CA LEU A 91 7.90 3.93 -20.69
C LEU A 91 7.91 2.58 -19.97
N ASN A 92 6.76 2.15 -19.47
CA ASN A 92 6.64 0.86 -18.79
C ASN A 92 6.61 -0.30 -19.81
N GLU A 93 7.65 -0.44 -20.62
CA GLU A 93 7.76 -1.48 -21.64
C GLU A 93 7.71 -2.88 -21.03
N HIS A 94 8.37 -3.08 -19.88
CA HIS A 94 8.38 -4.33 -19.12
C HIS A 94 7.00 -4.71 -18.54
N SER A 95 6.04 -3.81 -18.58
CA SER A 95 4.67 -4.04 -18.09
C SER A 95 3.61 -3.90 -19.18
N ASP A 96 4.01 -3.91 -20.46
CA ASP A 96 3.14 -3.72 -21.63
C ASP A 96 2.25 -2.48 -21.54
N GLY A 97 2.75 -1.42 -20.93
CA GLY A 97 2.04 -0.17 -20.69
C GLY A 97 0.98 -0.24 -19.58
N TYR A 98 0.95 -1.31 -18.80
CA TYR A 98 0.07 -1.40 -17.64
C TYR A 98 0.71 -0.74 -16.42
N LYS A 99 -0.15 -0.18 -15.57
CA LYS A 99 0.20 0.27 -14.22
C LYS A 99 -0.42 -0.65 -13.18
N TYR A 100 0.29 -0.85 -12.09
CA TYR A 100 -0.15 -1.68 -10.97
C TYR A 100 -0.34 -0.80 -9.74
N ARG A 101 -1.43 -1.01 -9.02
CA ARG A 101 -1.75 -0.30 -7.80
C ARG A 101 -2.25 -1.25 -6.74
N LEU A 102 -1.77 -1.08 -5.52
CA LEU A 102 -2.39 -1.70 -4.37
C LEU A 102 -3.75 -1.03 -4.14
N PHE A 103 -4.78 -1.85 -4.04
CA PHE A 103 -6.16 -1.38 -3.93
C PHE A 103 -6.84 -2.00 -2.72
N TRP A 104 -7.46 -1.16 -1.91
CA TRP A 104 -8.33 -1.58 -0.83
C TRP A 104 -9.80 -1.38 -1.23
N SER A 105 -10.49 -2.47 -1.52
CA SER A 105 -11.92 -2.44 -1.80
C SER A 105 -12.70 -2.48 -0.49
N LYS A 106 -13.48 -1.44 -0.26
CA LYS A 106 -14.39 -1.30 0.88
C LYS A 106 -15.85 -1.52 0.47
N GLN A 107 -16.08 -2.04 -0.71
CA GLN A 107 -17.41 -2.24 -1.28
C GLN A 107 -18.26 -3.12 -0.35
N ASN A 108 -19.50 -2.70 -0.13
CA ASN A 108 -20.45 -3.36 0.78
C ASN A 108 -19.99 -3.44 2.25
N LYS A 109 -19.13 -2.55 2.68
CA LYS A 109 -18.64 -2.48 4.05
C LYS A 109 -19.19 -1.25 4.76
N THR A 110 -19.69 -1.47 5.95
CA THR A 110 -20.22 -0.43 6.84
C THR A 110 -19.42 -0.44 8.13
N PHE A 111 -18.41 0.41 8.23
CA PHE A 111 -17.74 0.71 9.48
C PHE A 111 -17.60 2.23 9.61
N PRO A 112 -17.54 2.75 10.84
CA PRO A 112 -17.49 4.18 11.08
C PRO A 112 -16.33 4.82 10.32
N ASP A 113 -16.60 5.96 9.69
CA ASP A 113 -15.57 6.78 9.02
C ASP A 113 -14.73 6.07 7.94
N MET A 114 -15.30 5.06 7.29
CA MET A 114 -14.59 4.24 6.28
C MET A 114 -13.91 5.06 5.18
N TYR A 115 -14.40 6.24 4.87
CA TYR A 115 -13.82 7.14 3.85
C TYR A 115 -12.58 7.89 4.33
N LYS A 116 -12.37 7.99 5.64
CA LYS A 116 -11.21 8.65 6.23
C LYS A 116 -9.95 7.79 6.17
N TYR A 117 -10.08 6.48 5.95
CA TYR A 117 -8.96 5.56 5.92
C TYR A 117 -8.53 5.24 4.49
N SER A 118 -7.26 5.34 4.23
CA SER A 118 -6.63 4.95 2.98
C SER A 118 -5.38 4.13 3.24
N LEU A 119 -5.02 3.29 2.28
CA LEU A 119 -3.81 2.50 2.32
C LEU A 119 -2.72 3.24 1.52
N ASN A 120 -1.65 3.60 2.18
CA ASN A 120 -0.49 4.19 1.54
C ASN A 120 0.70 3.25 1.66
N LEU A 121 1.36 3.01 0.53
CA LEU A 121 2.64 2.31 0.54
C LEU A 121 3.70 3.23 1.11
N VAL A 122 4.38 2.77 2.15
CA VAL A 122 5.57 3.44 2.68
C VAL A 122 6.76 2.98 1.82
N ARG A 123 7.47 3.96 1.25
CA ARG A 123 8.71 3.73 0.50
C ARG A 123 9.87 3.48 1.45
#